data_133559e1212dcceaf8f697482fe1fba0
#
_entry.id   133559e1212dcceaf8f697482fe1fba0
#
_cell.length_a   1.000
_cell.length_b   1.000
_cell.length_c   1.000
_cell.angle_alpha   90.00
_cell.angle_beta   90.00
_cell.angle_gamma   90.00
#
_symmetry.space_group_name_H-M   'P 1'
#
loop_
_entity.id
_entity.type
_entity.pdbx_description
1 polymer ?
#
loop_
_entity_poly.entity_id
_entity_poly.type
_entity_poly.pdbx_seq_one_letter_code
_entity_poly.pdbx_strand_id
1 'polypeptide(L)'
;DIVEGLLPGANCGGCGYPGCRGLAEAAVKSETMEGILCPVGGAETMNKVAAALGREVKAQAPKIAVVRCNGTCENRPRTSQYDGARSCAIEHSLYVGDTACGFGCLGCGDCVAACPFDAIHMDSTTLLPVVDDDKCVACGACVKACPRNIIELRNKGPKDRRVFVSCVNKDKGGVAKKACANACIGC
;
A
#
# COMPACT_ATOMS: atom_id res chain seq x y z
N ASP A 1 1.75 22.82 -19.69
CA ASP A 1 3.19 23.05 -19.40
C ASP A 1 3.42 23.69 -18.02
N ILE A 2 2.68 24.77 -17.64
CA ILE A 2 2.88 25.41 -16.33
C ILE A 2 2.49 24.46 -15.20
N VAL A 3 1.33 23.83 -15.27
CA VAL A 3 0.83 22.90 -14.24
C VAL A 3 1.71 21.65 -14.14
N GLU A 4 2.18 21.14 -15.28
CA GLU A 4 3.11 20.00 -15.31
C GLU A 4 4.44 20.33 -14.63
N GLY A 5 4.97 21.55 -14.83
CA GLY A 5 6.21 22.01 -14.19
C GLY A 5 6.11 22.20 -12.68
N LEU A 6 4.90 22.29 -12.10
CA LEU A 6 4.68 22.34 -10.67
C LEU A 6 4.65 20.94 -10.02
N LEU A 7 4.48 19.88 -10.82
CA LEU A 7 4.42 18.49 -10.34
C LEU A 7 5.82 17.92 -10.17
N PRO A 8 6.01 16.91 -9.28
CA PRO A 8 7.33 16.37 -8.95
C PRO A 8 8.03 15.60 -10.08
N GLY A 9 7.39 15.37 -11.22
CA GLY A 9 7.98 14.67 -12.37
C GLY A 9 8.24 13.16 -12.16
N ALA A 10 7.81 12.60 -11.04
CA ALA A 10 8.07 11.19 -10.68
C ALA A 10 7.37 10.16 -11.59
N ASN A 11 6.34 10.57 -12.34
CA ASN A 11 5.56 9.72 -13.27
C ASN A 11 5.12 8.36 -12.68
N CYS A 12 4.93 8.27 -11.36
CA CYS A 12 4.70 7.04 -10.62
C CYS A 12 3.30 6.42 -10.82
N GLY A 13 2.36 7.16 -11.43
CA GLY A 13 0.97 6.71 -11.61
C GLY A 13 0.16 6.56 -10.31
N GLY A 14 0.71 6.92 -9.15
CA GLY A 14 0.05 6.81 -7.85
C GLY A 14 -1.21 7.68 -7.68
N CYS A 15 -1.33 8.72 -8.49
CA CYS A 15 -2.52 9.56 -8.60
C CYS A 15 -3.65 8.93 -9.45
N GLY A 16 -3.41 7.77 -10.09
CA GLY A 16 -4.35 7.12 -10.99
C GLY A 16 -4.29 7.60 -12.45
N TYR A 17 -3.45 8.58 -12.76
CA TYR A 17 -3.23 9.10 -14.11
C TYR A 17 -1.93 8.56 -14.72
N PRO A 18 -1.83 8.47 -16.06
CA PRO A 18 -0.63 8.02 -16.76
C PRO A 18 0.48 9.09 -16.70
N GLY A 19 1.18 9.16 -15.57
CA GLY A 19 2.26 10.12 -15.32
C GLY A 19 1.79 11.53 -14.92
N CYS A 20 2.76 12.39 -14.64
CA CYS A 20 2.49 13.76 -14.18
C CYS A 20 1.77 14.61 -15.23
N ARG A 21 2.06 14.41 -16.52
CA ARG A 21 1.37 15.09 -17.62
C ARG A 21 -0.12 14.76 -17.64
N GLY A 22 -0.49 13.48 -17.48
CA GLY A 22 -1.90 13.08 -17.44
C GLY A 22 -2.66 13.70 -16.25
N LEU A 23 -2.01 13.83 -15.09
CA LEU A 23 -2.57 14.54 -13.95
C LEU A 23 -2.73 16.05 -14.25
N ALA A 24 -1.74 16.68 -14.87
CA ALA A 24 -1.79 18.08 -15.23
C ALA A 24 -2.93 18.37 -16.22
N GLU A 25 -3.08 17.55 -17.25
CA GLU A 25 -4.17 17.68 -18.23
C GLU A 25 -5.55 17.50 -17.56
N ALA A 26 -5.68 16.52 -16.66
CA ALA A 26 -6.93 16.32 -15.91
C ALA A 26 -7.23 17.51 -15.00
N ALA A 27 -6.22 18.05 -14.31
CA ALA A 27 -6.38 19.23 -13.47
C ALA A 27 -6.83 20.47 -14.25
N VAL A 28 -6.33 20.67 -15.45
CA VAL A 28 -6.75 21.79 -16.32
C VAL A 28 -8.17 21.61 -16.83
N LYS A 29 -8.54 20.40 -17.26
CA LYS A 29 -9.87 20.09 -17.83
C LYS A 29 -11.00 20.06 -16.78
N SER A 30 -10.68 19.71 -15.54
CA SER A 30 -11.67 19.65 -14.46
C SER A 30 -12.05 21.06 -13.99
N GLU A 31 -13.29 21.29 -13.60
CA GLU A 31 -13.73 22.55 -12.99
C GLU A 31 -13.38 22.61 -11.50
N THR A 32 -13.18 21.45 -10.85
CA THR A 32 -12.87 21.33 -9.44
C THR A 32 -11.60 20.52 -9.22
N MET A 33 -10.97 20.68 -8.05
CA MET A 33 -9.81 19.87 -7.64
C MET A 33 -10.19 18.59 -6.90
N GLU A 34 -11.50 18.25 -6.83
CA GLU A 34 -11.96 17.05 -6.15
C GLU A 34 -11.47 15.77 -6.86
N GLY A 35 -10.81 14.88 -6.11
CA GLY A 35 -10.25 13.64 -6.67
C GLY A 35 -8.94 13.82 -7.45
N ILE A 36 -8.48 15.04 -7.67
CA ILE A 36 -7.20 15.34 -8.32
C ILE A 36 -6.16 15.56 -7.23
N LEU A 37 -5.29 14.58 -7.03
CA LEU A 37 -4.29 14.58 -5.97
C LEU A 37 -2.99 13.97 -6.45
N CYS A 38 -1.86 14.60 -6.15
CA CYS A 38 -0.54 14.02 -6.32
C CYS A 38 -0.03 13.49 -4.95
N PRO A 39 0.04 12.16 -4.72
CA PRO A 39 0.51 11.62 -3.45
C PRO A 39 1.96 12.00 -3.15
N VAL A 40 2.81 12.04 -4.18
CA VAL A 40 4.24 12.36 -4.05
C VAL A 40 4.47 13.83 -3.76
N GLY A 41 3.76 14.72 -4.46
CA GLY A 41 3.88 16.16 -4.27
C GLY A 41 3.17 16.68 -3.01
N GLY A 42 2.26 15.89 -2.46
CA GLY A 42 1.52 16.23 -1.24
C GLY A 42 0.68 17.50 -1.36
N ALA A 43 0.28 18.03 -0.20
CA ALA A 43 -0.58 19.21 -0.12
C ALA A 43 0.09 20.48 -0.67
N GLU A 44 1.40 20.64 -0.49
CA GLU A 44 2.13 21.81 -0.97
C GLU A 44 2.08 21.94 -2.49
N THR A 45 2.37 20.86 -3.20
CA THR A 45 2.31 20.81 -4.68
C THR A 45 0.88 21.06 -5.16
N MET A 46 -0.11 20.43 -4.53
CA MET A 46 -1.51 20.62 -4.93
C MET A 46 -2.01 22.04 -4.68
N ASN A 47 -1.55 22.71 -3.60
CA ASN A 47 -1.84 24.12 -3.38
C ASN A 47 -1.24 25.01 -4.46
N LYS A 48 -0.01 24.76 -4.90
CA LYS A 48 0.64 25.48 -6.00
C LYS A 48 -0.13 25.29 -7.31
N VAL A 49 -0.53 24.07 -7.63
CA VAL A 49 -1.35 23.74 -8.82
C VAL A 49 -2.70 24.44 -8.76
N ALA A 50 -3.37 24.41 -7.62
CA ALA A 50 -4.67 25.05 -7.44
C ALA A 50 -4.58 26.57 -7.57
N ALA A 51 -3.57 27.19 -6.95
CA ALA A 51 -3.31 28.63 -7.10
C ALA A 51 -3.06 29.04 -8.56
N ALA A 52 -2.30 28.24 -9.31
CA ALA A 52 -2.07 28.48 -10.74
C ALA A 52 -3.34 28.34 -11.60
N LEU A 53 -4.33 27.57 -11.14
CA LEU A 53 -5.63 27.38 -11.81
C LEU A 53 -6.74 28.27 -11.22
N GLY A 54 -6.44 29.11 -10.21
CA GLY A 54 -7.44 29.95 -9.53
C GLY A 54 -8.49 29.13 -8.76
N ARG A 55 -8.12 28.01 -8.17
CA ARG A 55 -9.01 27.04 -7.50
C ARG A 55 -8.58 26.79 -6.06
N GLU A 56 -9.49 26.24 -5.27
CA GLU A 56 -9.21 25.83 -3.89
C GLU A 56 -9.03 24.31 -3.78
N VAL A 57 -8.12 23.86 -2.92
CA VAL A 57 -7.90 22.45 -2.58
C VAL A 57 -8.37 22.21 -1.15
N LYS A 58 -9.22 21.23 -0.95
CA LYS A 58 -9.54 20.72 0.39
C LYS A 58 -8.34 19.97 0.94
N ALA A 59 -7.84 20.40 2.11
CA ALA A 59 -6.74 19.71 2.80
C ALA A 59 -7.11 18.25 3.05
N GLN A 60 -6.34 17.31 2.51
CA GLN A 60 -6.50 15.89 2.80
C GLN A 60 -5.50 15.46 3.87
N ALA A 61 -5.96 14.63 4.81
CA ALA A 61 -5.07 14.04 5.81
C ALA A 61 -3.99 13.20 5.11
N PRO A 62 -2.72 13.31 5.51
CA PRO A 62 -1.65 12.52 4.96
C PRO A 62 -1.94 11.03 5.17
N LYS A 63 -1.65 10.21 4.15
CA LYS A 63 -1.86 8.77 4.18
C LYS A 63 -0.54 8.03 4.19
N ILE A 64 -0.59 6.78 4.60
CA ILE A 64 0.54 5.85 4.58
C ILE A 64 0.03 4.44 4.30
N ALA A 65 0.90 3.61 3.70
CA ALA A 65 0.62 2.19 3.56
C ALA A 65 0.78 1.48 4.91
N VAL A 66 -0.15 0.59 5.24
CA VAL A 66 -0.08 -0.27 6.42
C VAL A 66 -0.24 -1.73 6.02
N VAL A 67 0.47 -2.62 6.71
CA VAL A 67 0.44 -4.06 6.47
C VAL A 67 -0.48 -4.72 7.49
N ARG A 68 -1.54 -5.33 7.02
CA ARG A 68 -2.54 -6.00 7.86
C ARG A 68 -2.27 -7.51 7.97
N CYS A 69 -1.05 -7.85 8.32
CA CYS A 69 -0.65 -9.20 8.67
C CYS A 69 0.40 -9.16 9.79
N ASN A 70 0.16 -9.88 10.86
CA ASN A 70 1.09 -10.07 11.98
C ASN A 70 1.44 -11.55 12.16
N GLY A 71 1.30 -12.34 11.10
CA GLY A 71 1.70 -13.75 11.06
C GLY A 71 3.18 -13.88 10.74
N THR A 72 4.04 -13.69 11.72
CA THR A 72 5.48 -13.96 11.62
C THR A 72 5.75 -15.45 11.39
N CYS A 73 6.98 -15.81 11.02
CA CYS A 73 7.35 -17.23 10.85
C CYS A 73 7.13 -18.08 12.13
N GLU A 74 7.26 -17.50 13.31
CA GLU A 74 6.98 -18.19 14.58
C GLU A 74 5.49 -18.44 14.81
N ASN A 75 4.66 -17.47 14.44
CA ASN A 75 3.21 -17.50 14.70
C ASN A 75 2.41 -18.20 13.60
N ARG A 76 3.02 -18.37 12.43
CA ARG A 76 2.41 -18.98 11.25
C ARG A 76 3.37 -20.01 10.66
N PRO A 77 3.41 -21.22 11.22
CA PRO A 77 4.33 -22.26 10.79
C PRO A 77 4.09 -22.66 9.34
N ARG A 78 5.15 -23.02 8.66
CA ARG A 78 5.06 -23.57 7.31
C ARG A 78 4.45 -24.96 7.36
N THR A 79 3.50 -25.20 6.47
CA THR A 79 2.84 -26.50 6.27
C THR A 79 3.30 -27.21 5.01
N SER A 80 3.96 -26.46 4.12
CA SER A 80 4.45 -26.94 2.83
C SER A 80 5.59 -26.04 2.35
N GLN A 81 6.27 -26.48 1.31
CA GLN A 81 7.31 -25.70 0.63
C GLN A 81 6.89 -25.49 -0.83
N TYR A 82 6.80 -24.24 -1.24
CA TYR A 82 6.60 -23.88 -2.64
C TYR A 82 7.95 -23.82 -3.34
N ASP A 83 8.10 -24.64 -4.39
CA ASP A 83 9.32 -24.73 -5.22
C ASP A 83 9.02 -24.21 -6.64
N GLY A 84 8.56 -22.97 -6.74
CA GLY A 84 8.24 -22.30 -7.99
C GLY A 84 8.81 -20.88 -8.06
N ALA A 85 8.35 -20.11 -9.04
CA ALA A 85 8.77 -18.73 -9.23
C ALA A 85 8.41 -17.88 -8.00
N ARG A 86 9.39 -17.19 -7.42
CA ARG A 86 9.25 -16.36 -6.21
C ARG A 86 8.52 -15.05 -6.50
N SER A 87 7.21 -15.13 -6.67
CA SER A 87 6.32 -13.99 -6.85
C SER A 87 5.01 -14.24 -6.12
N CYS A 88 4.54 -13.26 -5.35
CA CYS A 88 3.26 -13.34 -4.65
C CYS A 88 2.09 -13.53 -5.61
N ALA A 89 2.13 -12.89 -6.79
CA ALA A 89 1.08 -13.00 -7.80
C ALA A 89 0.99 -14.43 -8.36
N ILE A 90 2.13 -15.06 -8.68
CA ILE A 90 2.20 -16.41 -9.20
C ILE A 90 1.81 -17.42 -8.12
N GLU A 91 2.41 -17.34 -6.95
CA GLU A 91 2.15 -18.25 -5.85
C GLU A 91 0.67 -18.20 -5.43
N HIS A 92 0.08 -17.01 -5.36
CA HIS A 92 -1.34 -16.84 -5.03
C HIS A 92 -2.28 -17.48 -6.08
N SER A 93 -1.93 -17.44 -7.35
CA SER A 93 -2.77 -18.00 -8.44
C SER A 93 -2.67 -19.52 -8.57
N LEU A 94 -1.54 -20.10 -8.18
CA LEU A 94 -1.27 -21.53 -8.35
C LEU A 94 -1.42 -22.31 -7.04
N TYR A 95 -1.23 -21.68 -5.90
CA TYR A 95 -1.11 -22.33 -4.61
C TYR A 95 -1.55 -21.45 -3.45
N VAL A 96 -1.98 -22.06 -2.35
CA VAL A 96 -2.45 -21.35 -1.15
C VAL A 96 -1.32 -20.64 -0.39
N GLY A 97 -0.06 -20.99 -0.68
CA GLY A 97 1.13 -20.50 0.01
C GLY A 97 1.71 -21.53 0.99
N ASP A 98 2.91 -21.27 1.48
CA ASP A 98 3.69 -22.18 2.34
C ASP A 98 3.07 -22.43 3.72
N THR A 99 2.04 -21.68 4.10
CA THR A 99 1.43 -21.73 5.43
C THR A 99 -0.05 -22.03 5.36
N ALA A 100 -0.62 -22.53 6.47
CA ALA A 100 -2.04 -22.85 6.56
C ALA A 100 -2.97 -21.61 6.44
N CYS A 101 -2.45 -20.40 6.59
CA CYS A 101 -3.23 -19.17 6.49
C CYS A 101 -3.41 -18.71 5.04
N GLY A 102 -4.56 -18.97 4.44
CA GLY A 102 -4.88 -18.55 3.08
C GLY A 102 -4.95 -17.03 2.85
N PHE A 103 -4.96 -16.21 3.91
CA PHE A 103 -5.09 -14.76 3.85
C PHE A 103 -3.78 -14.02 4.18
N GLY A 104 -2.81 -14.69 4.78
CA GLY A 104 -1.57 -14.07 5.27
C GLY A 104 -0.59 -13.70 4.15
N CYS A 105 0.46 -12.97 4.51
CA CYS A 105 1.55 -12.60 3.61
C CYS A 105 2.22 -13.84 3.03
N LEU A 106 2.50 -13.85 1.72
CA LEU A 106 3.26 -14.94 1.06
C LEU A 106 4.77 -14.78 1.24
N GLY A 107 5.25 -13.56 1.47
CA GLY A 107 6.66 -13.31 1.76
C GLY A 107 7.57 -13.22 0.52
N CYS A 108 7.03 -13.22 -0.71
CA CYS A 108 7.86 -13.18 -1.93
C CYS A 108 8.38 -11.77 -2.27
N GLY A 109 7.79 -10.69 -1.69
CA GLY A 109 8.31 -9.34 -1.83
C GLY A 109 7.84 -8.55 -3.06
N ASP A 110 6.77 -8.96 -3.77
CA ASP A 110 6.24 -8.20 -4.91
C ASP A 110 5.89 -6.75 -4.56
N CYS A 111 5.44 -6.50 -3.32
CA CYS A 111 5.17 -5.16 -2.81
C CYS A 111 6.44 -4.31 -2.66
N VAL A 112 7.59 -4.93 -2.36
CA VAL A 112 8.90 -4.27 -2.30
C VAL A 112 9.36 -3.91 -3.70
N ALA A 113 9.32 -4.87 -4.62
CA ALA A 113 9.70 -4.66 -6.02
C ALA A 113 8.83 -3.58 -6.72
N ALA A 114 7.57 -3.46 -6.31
CA ALA A 114 6.64 -2.46 -6.87
C ALA A 114 6.82 -1.05 -6.28
N CYS A 115 7.64 -0.86 -5.23
CA CYS A 115 7.80 0.44 -4.59
C CYS A 115 8.89 1.27 -5.26
N PRO A 116 8.55 2.39 -5.96
CA PRO A 116 9.55 3.22 -6.63
C PRO A 116 10.29 4.15 -5.67
N PHE A 117 9.93 4.17 -4.37
CA PHE A 117 10.48 5.09 -3.36
C PHE A 117 11.33 4.38 -2.31
N ASP A 118 11.58 3.09 -2.46
CA ASP A 118 12.30 2.28 -1.46
C ASP A 118 11.73 2.46 -0.03
N ALA A 119 10.41 2.59 0.06
CA ALA A 119 9.68 2.85 1.30
C ALA A 119 9.13 1.57 1.94
N ILE A 120 9.40 0.40 1.39
CA ILE A 120 8.94 -0.88 1.93
C ILE A 120 10.04 -1.93 1.71
N HIS A 121 10.34 -2.70 2.73
CA HIS A 121 11.33 -3.78 2.68
C HIS A 121 10.81 -5.02 3.39
N MET A 122 11.39 -6.19 3.12
CA MET A 122 11.08 -7.42 3.85
C MET A 122 11.97 -7.51 5.08
N ASP A 123 11.36 -7.64 6.25
CA ASP A 123 12.08 -7.92 7.48
C ASP A 123 12.56 -9.39 7.47
N SER A 124 13.86 -9.60 7.65
CA SER A 124 14.50 -10.91 7.57
C SER A 124 14.12 -11.85 8.71
N THR A 125 13.69 -11.32 9.85
CA THR A 125 13.33 -12.09 11.05
C THR A 125 11.88 -12.53 10.99
N THR A 126 10.98 -11.61 10.65
CA THR A 126 9.53 -11.87 10.65
C THR A 126 9.02 -12.38 9.31
N LEU A 127 9.77 -12.18 8.24
CA LEU A 127 9.40 -12.41 6.83
C LEU A 127 8.12 -11.65 6.43
N LEU A 128 7.90 -10.50 7.04
CA LEU A 128 6.80 -9.59 6.73
C LEU A 128 7.33 -8.30 6.10
N PRO A 129 6.54 -7.64 5.23
CA PRO A 129 6.91 -6.34 4.72
C PRO A 129 6.75 -5.27 5.80
N VAL A 130 7.74 -4.41 5.93
CA VAL A 130 7.77 -3.25 6.83
C VAL A 130 7.80 -1.99 5.98
N VAL A 131 6.97 -1.01 6.34
CA VAL A 131 6.87 0.28 5.65
C VAL A 131 7.64 1.33 6.43
N ASP A 132 8.51 2.06 5.73
CA ASP A 132 9.21 3.23 6.24
C ASP A 132 8.28 4.45 6.15
N ASP A 133 7.93 4.99 7.31
CA ASP A 133 6.95 6.08 7.46
C ASP A 133 7.43 7.39 6.84
N ASP A 134 8.74 7.62 6.80
CA ASP A 134 9.35 8.85 6.29
C ASP A 134 9.49 8.84 4.76
N LYS A 135 9.71 7.65 4.18
CA LYS A 135 9.83 7.47 2.74
C LYS A 135 8.50 7.24 2.02
N CYS A 136 7.47 6.77 2.76
CA CYS A 136 6.21 6.38 2.15
C CYS A 136 5.36 7.58 1.75
N VAL A 137 5.16 7.77 0.46
CA VAL A 137 4.31 8.81 -0.13
C VAL A 137 2.88 8.37 -0.41
N ALA A 138 2.47 7.20 0.08
CA ALA A 138 1.12 6.64 -0.11
C ALA A 138 0.67 6.51 -1.59
N CYS A 139 1.57 6.24 -2.51
CA CYS A 139 1.25 6.10 -3.95
C CYS A 139 0.37 4.89 -4.29
N GLY A 140 0.26 3.89 -3.39
CA GLY A 140 -0.60 2.72 -3.56
C GLY A 140 -0.03 1.62 -4.47
N ALA A 141 1.21 1.73 -4.95
CA ALA A 141 1.82 0.70 -5.80
C ALA A 141 1.90 -0.67 -5.08
N CYS A 142 2.34 -0.68 -3.82
CA CYS A 142 2.39 -1.89 -2.99
C CYS A 142 0.99 -2.49 -2.69
N VAL A 143 -0.05 -1.64 -2.61
CA VAL A 143 -1.44 -2.08 -2.44
C VAL A 143 -1.90 -2.86 -3.67
N LYS A 144 -1.64 -2.32 -4.87
CA LYS A 144 -1.99 -2.95 -6.15
C LYS A 144 -1.20 -4.24 -6.40
N ALA A 145 0.06 -4.29 -5.97
CA ALA A 145 0.94 -5.46 -6.14
C ALA A 145 0.58 -6.62 -5.21
N CYS A 146 -0.17 -6.39 -4.12
CA CYS A 146 -0.47 -7.42 -3.14
C CYS A 146 -1.70 -8.25 -3.55
N PRO A 147 -1.57 -9.52 -3.99
CA PRO A 147 -2.71 -10.33 -4.41
C PRO A 147 -3.62 -10.74 -3.24
N ARG A 148 -3.12 -10.66 -2.00
CA ARG A 148 -3.86 -10.97 -0.78
C ARG A 148 -4.56 -9.77 -0.16
N ASN A 149 -4.38 -8.56 -0.72
CA ASN A 149 -4.97 -7.32 -0.23
C ASN A 149 -4.70 -7.05 1.26
N ILE A 150 -3.50 -7.41 1.73
CA ILE A 150 -3.07 -7.18 3.12
C ILE A 150 -2.46 -5.80 3.33
N ILE A 151 -2.23 -5.05 2.27
CA ILE A 151 -1.70 -3.68 2.33
C ILE A 151 -2.82 -2.71 1.97
N GLU A 152 -3.01 -1.69 2.77
CA GLU A 152 -3.99 -0.64 2.53
C GLU A 152 -3.43 0.73 2.89
N LEU A 153 -4.02 1.79 2.33
CA LEU A 153 -3.66 3.17 2.68
C LEU A 153 -4.55 3.64 3.83
N ARG A 154 -3.93 4.15 4.90
CA ARG A 154 -4.63 4.75 6.04
C ARG A 154 -4.13 6.15 6.33
N ASN A 155 -5.02 6.98 6.88
CA ASN A 155 -4.64 8.32 7.32
C ASN A 155 -3.63 8.22 8.46
N LYS A 156 -2.60 9.08 8.42
CA LYS A 156 -1.76 9.36 9.57
C LYS A 156 -2.59 10.10 10.61
N GLY A 157 -2.78 9.52 11.77
CA GLY A 157 -3.47 10.17 12.89
C GLY A 157 -2.58 11.17 13.61
N PRO A 158 -3.09 11.82 14.68
CA PRO A 158 -2.30 12.72 15.51
C PRO A 158 -1.05 12.00 16.05
N LYS A 159 0.12 12.66 15.94
CA LYS A 159 1.43 12.09 16.33
C LYS A 159 1.74 10.77 15.60
N ASP A 160 1.37 10.67 14.32
CA ASP A 160 1.57 9.49 13.46
C ASP A 160 0.96 8.18 13.98
N ARG A 161 0.04 8.26 14.94
CA ARG A 161 -0.62 7.09 15.51
C ARG A 161 -1.61 6.48 14.54
N ARG A 162 -1.58 5.17 14.43
CA ARG A 162 -2.49 4.38 13.61
C ARG A 162 -3.07 3.25 14.44
N VAL A 163 -4.39 3.10 14.40
CA VAL A 163 -5.07 1.99 15.07
C VAL A 163 -5.78 1.17 14.00
N PHE A 164 -5.39 -0.08 13.86
CA PHE A 164 -6.00 -1.02 12.91
C PHE A 164 -5.79 -2.46 13.35
N VAL A 165 -6.66 -3.34 12.86
CA VAL A 165 -6.51 -4.78 13.08
C VAL A 165 -5.46 -5.32 12.10
N SER A 166 -4.35 -5.82 12.63
CA SER A 166 -3.22 -6.37 11.86
C SER A 166 -3.49 -7.81 11.42
N CYS A 167 -4.69 -8.06 10.88
CA CYS A 167 -5.10 -9.36 10.36
C CYS A 167 -6.26 -9.17 9.38
N VAL A 168 -6.23 -9.89 8.24
CA VAL A 168 -7.31 -9.92 7.23
C VAL A 168 -7.95 -11.30 7.10
N ASN A 169 -7.63 -12.23 8.00
CA ASN A 169 -8.19 -13.58 7.97
C ASN A 169 -9.72 -13.52 8.14
N LYS A 170 -10.43 -14.28 7.30
CA LYS A 170 -11.91 -14.38 7.25
C LYS A 170 -12.42 -15.74 7.72
N ASP A 171 -11.54 -16.65 8.12
CA ASP A 171 -11.92 -17.95 8.64
C ASP A 171 -12.58 -17.82 10.01
N LYS A 172 -13.38 -18.84 10.37
CA LYS A 172 -13.91 -18.96 11.72
C LYS A 172 -12.74 -19.03 12.74
N GLY A 173 -12.93 -18.41 13.91
CA GLY A 173 -11.88 -18.23 14.90
C GLY A 173 -11.06 -19.48 15.23
N GLY A 174 -11.70 -20.66 15.35
CA GLY A 174 -11.00 -21.92 15.59
C GLY A 174 -10.08 -22.35 14.45
N VAL A 175 -10.46 -22.10 13.18
CA VAL A 175 -9.64 -22.39 12.00
C VAL A 175 -8.51 -21.35 11.90
N ALA A 176 -8.84 -20.07 12.06
CA ALA A 176 -7.88 -18.98 12.02
C ALA A 176 -6.74 -19.17 13.03
N LYS A 177 -7.08 -19.57 14.28
CA LYS A 177 -6.09 -19.81 15.36
C LYS A 177 -5.21 -21.03 15.11
N LYS A 178 -5.72 -22.06 14.44
CA LYS A 178 -4.89 -23.21 14.03
C LYS A 178 -3.88 -22.83 12.95
N ALA A 179 -4.26 -21.91 12.04
CA ALA A 179 -3.41 -21.48 10.95
C ALA A 179 -2.37 -20.41 11.35
N CYS A 180 -2.68 -19.58 12.37
CA CYS A 180 -1.80 -18.51 12.85
C CYS A 180 -2.13 -18.15 14.31
N ALA A 181 -1.15 -18.23 15.19
CA ALA A 181 -1.33 -17.91 16.62
C ALA A 181 -1.75 -16.45 16.84
N ASN A 182 -1.34 -15.53 15.97
CA ASN A 182 -1.71 -14.11 15.99
C ASN A 182 -2.98 -13.79 15.21
N ALA A 183 -3.73 -14.79 14.73
CA ALA A 183 -4.94 -14.55 13.97
C ALA A 183 -6.00 -13.80 14.80
N CYS A 184 -6.61 -12.80 14.18
CA CYS A 184 -7.83 -12.18 14.69
C CYS A 184 -9.01 -13.17 14.52
N ILE A 185 -9.82 -13.33 15.56
CA ILE A 185 -10.98 -14.23 15.54
C ILE A 185 -12.29 -13.53 15.19
N GLY A 186 -12.24 -12.22 14.97
CA GLY A 186 -13.40 -11.44 14.54
C GLY A 186 -14.48 -11.24 15.62
N CYS A 187 -14.08 -11.18 16.91
CA CYS A 187 -15.00 -10.91 18.02
C CYS A 187 -15.60 -9.50 17.99
#